data_9da156b9858bf4978e947fdf4c715229
#
_entry.id   9da156b9858bf4978e947fdf4c715229
#
_cell.length_a   1.000
_cell.length_b   1.000
_cell.length_c   1.000
_cell.angle_alpha   90.00
_cell.angle_beta   90.00
_cell.angle_gamma   90.00
#
_symmetry.space_group_name_H-M   'P 1'
#
loop_
_entity.id
_entity.type
_entity.pdbx_description
1 polymer ?
#
loop_
_entity_poly.entity_id
_entity_poly.type
_entity_poly.pdbx_seq_one_letter_code
_entity_poly.pdbx_strand_id
1 'polypeptide(L)'
;VSLRTRLSGIALLSRESRLLLVMTTLFGFGYGGIGLMLRPLYVLRLGLGPAYYGVYSALGSLAFMAGSLSAGWLGTRLGARRTMGLGAVGCLLGSGIMPLTEFFARAWWPYWPIVSNLVLSAAWAFVSVNTVPALSAVTAERNRDRAIGLASTLNGLGILAGNLIGGMLPRGFATLLGSAEATNDGFRLAISTALVFGAVVIALLVALPDRPTEVISAISTGRSQSIRPLLVVGLFGLFIPAASSAVGTFATPYLDQELGLSTEAIGLVSTISQALAVLGTGATPWLARRMTSRRADILTSLGMVVTLLPMAGSAHWAAAVFGRVVSSAMYTIRFPLTQMFAMAQVRQSERPLMSAVLFTSAGLCGTALSYAGGRLAASHGYRAVFWASAAISGLAVLLYALVTRLLIARGRLQRA
;
A
#
# COMPACT_ATOMS: atom_id res chain seq x y z
N VAL A 1 -6.60 -2.23 25.79
CA VAL A 1 -7.61 -1.15 25.70
C VAL A 1 -8.77 -1.68 24.91
N SER A 2 -9.95 -1.87 25.57
CA SER A 2 -11.13 -2.49 24.95
C SER A 2 -11.66 -1.68 23.76
N LEU A 3 -12.28 -2.34 22.79
CA LEU A 3 -12.93 -1.73 21.62
C LEU A 3 -13.98 -0.66 22.06
N ARG A 4 -14.67 -0.90 23.19
CA ARG A 4 -15.59 0.06 23.79
C ARG A 4 -14.94 1.39 24.18
N THR A 5 -13.74 1.37 24.74
CA THR A 5 -13.00 2.60 25.12
C THR A 5 -12.47 3.36 23.90
N ARG A 6 -12.27 2.68 22.76
CA ARG A 6 -11.91 3.33 21.50
C ARG A 6 -13.12 3.97 20.81
N LEU A 7 -14.27 3.33 20.84
CA LEU A 7 -15.51 3.82 20.23
C LEU A 7 -16.13 4.99 21.00
N SER A 8 -16.08 5.01 22.35
CA SER A 8 -16.53 6.14 23.15
C SER A 8 -15.72 7.43 22.87
N GLY A 9 -14.52 7.30 22.29
CA GLY A 9 -13.72 8.45 21.89
C GLY A 9 -14.15 9.11 20.58
N ILE A 10 -14.98 8.47 19.75
CA ILE A 10 -15.47 9.06 18.50
C ILE A 10 -16.47 10.20 18.83
N ALA A 11 -17.22 10.08 19.92
CA ALA A 11 -18.13 11.11 20.37
C ALA A 11 -17.44 12.42 20.79
N LEU A 12 -16.16 12.33 21.20
CA LEU A 12 -15.33 13.48 21.60
C LEU A 12 -14.67 14.20 20.40
N LEU A 13 -14.78 13.65 19.18
CA LEU A 13 -14.21 14.22 17.97
C LEU A 13 -15.21 15.21 17.34
N SER A 14 -14.67 16.26 16.70
CA SER A 14 -15.45 17.21 15.94
C SER A 14 -16.24 16.51 14.81
N ARG A 15 -17.32 17.14 14.34
CA ARG A 15 -18.08 16.66 13.17
C ARG A 15 -17.15 16.46 11.97
N GLU A 16 -16.24 17.38 11.73
CA GLU A 16 -15.28 17.35 10.63
C GLU A 16 -14.32 16.17 10.73
N SER A 17 -13.77 15.91 11.93
CA SER A 17 -12.92 14.74 12.17
C SER A 17 -13.68 13.44 11.92
N ARG A 18 -14.94 13.35 12.32
CA ARG A 18 -15.79 12.17 12.06
C ARG A 18 -16.06 11.96 10.56
N LEU A 19 -16.33 13.04 9.81
CA LEU A 19 -16.49 12.95 8.35
C LEU A 19 -15.22 12.43 7.66
N LEU A 20 -14.04 12.91 8.06
CA LEU A 20 -12.76 12.40 7.55
C LEU A 20 -12.52 10.93 7.92
N LEU A 21 -12.93 10.50 9.11
CA LEU A 21 -12.85 9.08 9.50
C LEU A 21 -13.75 8.20 8.62
N VAL A 22 -15.00 8.62 8.37
CA VAL A 22 -15.92 7.91 7.47
C VAL A 22 -15.34 7.89 6.05
N MET A 23 -14.82 9.03 5.56
CA MET A 23 -14.19 9.12 4.26
C MET A 23 -13.03 8.12 4.11
N THR A 24 -12.11 8.07 5.09
CA THR A 24 -10.97 7.13 5.03
C THR A 24 -11.42 5.67 5.06
N THR A 25 -12.49 5.35 5.77
CA THR A 25 -13.09 4.01 5.81
C THR A 25 -13.66 3.63 4.45
N LEU A 26 -14.46 4.51 3.84
CA LEU A 26 -15.07 4.27 2.51
C LEU A 26 -14.01 4.21 1.41
N PHE A 27 -12.98 5.05 1.51
CA PHE A 27 -11.84 5.02 0.60
C PHE A 27 -11.07 3.71 0.71
N GLY A 28 -10.83 3.23 1.95
CA GLY A 28 -10.26 1.92 2.21
C GLY A 28 -11.12 0.79 1.63
N PHE A 29 -12.45 0.85 1.80
CA PHE A 29 -13.38 -0.15 1.31
C PHE A 29 -13.41 -0.23 -0.23
N GLY A 30 -13.68 0.89 -0.90
CA GLY A 30 -13.87 0.89 -2.36
C GLY A 30 -12.56 0.73 -3.13
N TYR A 31 -11.55 1.55 -2.82
CA TYR A 31 -10.29 1.54 -3.56
C TYR A 31 -9.27 0.57 -3.00
N GLY A 32 -9.09 0.52 -1.68
CA GLY A 32 -8.10 -0.32 -1.00
C GLY A 32 -8.51 -1.79 -0.94
N GLY A 33 -9.79 -2.08 -0.73
CA GLY A 33 -10.33 -3.43 -0.69
C GLY A 33 -10.73 -3.93 -2.08
N ILE A 34 -11.90 -3.49 -2.57
CA ILE A 34 -12.46 -3.97 -3.85
C ILE A 34 -11.48 -3.72 -5.01
N GLY A 35 -11.00 -2.48 -5.14
CA GLY A 35 -10.18 -2.06 -6.27
C GLY A 35 -8.84 -2.77 -6.34
N LEU A 36 -8.05 -2.76 -5.28
CA LEU A 36 -6.71 -3.38 -5.27
C LEU A 36 -6.76 -4.90 -5.45
N MET A 37 -7.83 -5.56 -5.02
CA MET A 37 -7.98 -7.00 -5.16
C MET A 37 -8.44 -7.41 -6.57
N LEU A 38 -9.46 -6.71 -7.12
CA LEU A 38 -10.07 -7.13 -8.39
C LEU A 38 -9.32 -6.68 -9.64
N ARG A 39 -8.62 -5.55 -9.60
CA ARG A 39 -7.89 -5.02 -10.77
C ARG A 39 -6.82 -5.94 -11.32
N PRO A 40 -5.93 -6.56 -10.51
CA PRO A 40 -4.99 -7.55 -11.00
C PRO A 40 -5.68 -8.69 -11.74
N LEU A 41 -6.77 -9.22 -11.15
CA LEU A 41 -7.53 -10.33 -11.70
C LEU A 41 -8.17 -9.95 -13.06
N TYR A 42 -8.78 -8.77 -13.13
CA TYR A 42 -9.38 -8.27 -14.35
C TYR A 42 -8.36 -8.07 -15.48
N VAL A 43 -7.20 -7.45 -15.18
CA VAL A 43 -6.12 -7.25 -16.16
C VAL A 43 -5.66 -8.58 -16.76
N LEU A 44 -5.52 -9.62 -15.92
CA LEU A 44 -5.08 -10.93 -16.36
C LEU A 44 -6.16 -11.64 -17.17
N ARG A 45 -7.45 -11.46 -16.84
CA ARG A 45 -8.61 -12.00 -17.58
C ARG A 45 -8.82 -11.35 -18.95
N LEU A 46 -8.30 -10.12 -19.16
CA LEU A 46 -8.21 -9.50 -20.49
C LEU A 46 -7.24 -10.24 -21.43
N GLY A 47 -6.50 -11.25 -20.93
CA GLY A 47 -5.55 -12.04 -21.71
C GLY A 47 -4.21 -11.33 -21.96
N LEU A 48 -3.92 -10.25 -21.21
CA LEU A 48 -2.71 -9.44 -21.40
C LEU A 48 -1.44 -10.07 -20.76
N GLY A 49 -1.62 -11.06 -19.90
CA GLY A 49 -0.54 -11.87 -19.32
C GLY A 49 0.31 -11.21 -18.22
N PRO A 50 1.19 -12.02 -17.56
CA PRO A 50 1.98 -11.58 -16.41
C PRO A 50 3.00 -10.49 -16.72
N ALA A 51 3.62 -10.52 -17.91
CA ALA A 51 4.60 -9.50 -18.31
C ALA A 51 3.95 -8.11 -18.42
N TYR A 52 2.77 -8.05 -19.05
CA TYR A 52 1.99 -6.83 -19.12
C TYR A 52 1.58 -6.35 -17.72
N TYR A 53 1.09 -7.26 -16.87
CA TYR A 53 0.73 -6.92 -15.49
C TYR A 53 1.92 -6.35 -14.70
N GLY A 54 3.12 -6.85 -14.94
CA GLY A 54 4.35 -6.29 -14.39
C GLY A 54 4.60 -4.84 -14.82
N VAL A 55 4.43 -4.52 -16.11
CA VAL A 55 4.52 -3.15 -16.63
C VAL A 55 3.43 -2.26 -16.03
N TYR A 56 2.19 -2.74 -16.02
CA TYR A 56 1.04 -2.07 -15.40
C TYR A 56 1.32 -1.68 -13.94
N SER A 57 1.82 -2.61 -13.14
CA SER A 57 2.13 -2.38 -11.72
C SER A 57 3.33 -1.46 -11.53
N ALA A 58 4.37 -1.59 -12.36
CA ALA A 58 5.55 -0.73 -12.34
C ALA A 58 5.20 0.74 -12.64
N LEU A 59 4.42 0.97 -13.68
CA LEU A 59 3.94 2.32 -14.04
C LEU A 59 3.03 2.92 -12.96
N GLY A 60 2.18 2.11 -12.33
CA GLY A 60 1.37 2.53 -11.19
C GLY A 60 2.23 2.97 -9.99
N SER A 61 3.28 2.21 -9.67
CA SER A 61 4.22 2.57 -8.59
C SER A 61 4.95 3.88 -8.87
N LEU A 62 5.41 4.10 -10.12
CA LEU A 62 6.00 5.36 -10.54
C LEU A 62 5.02 6.53 -10.46
N ALA A 63 3.79 6.32 -10.92
CA ALA A 63 2.74 7.33 -10.86
C ALA A 63 2.39 7.70 -9.41
N PHE A 64 2.33 6.72 -8.50
CA PHE A 64 2.13 6.97 -7.08
C PHE A 64 3.29 7.78 -6.48
N MET A 65 4.53 7.43 -6.82
CA MET A 65 5.73 8.15 -6.36
C MET A 65 5.72 9.61 -6.84
N ALA A 66 5.49 9.84 -8.14
CA ALA A 66 5.40 11.18 -8.72
C ALA A 66 4.22 11.98 -8.13
N GLY A 67 3.06 11.31 -7.98
CA GLY A 67 1.87 11.85 -7.33
C GLY A 67 2.13 12.25 -5.87
N SER A 68 2.90 11.46 -5.12
CA SER A 68 3.22 11.78 -3.72
C SER A 68 4.05 13.05 -3.58
N LEU A 69 5.01 13.27 -4.48
CA LEU A 69 5.83 14.49 -4.50
C LEU A 69 4.96 15.74 -4.83
N SER A 70 4.12 15.63 -5.87
CA SER A 70 3.20 16.71 -6.24
C SER A 70 2.11 16.94 -5.20
N ALA A 71 1.60 15.89 -4.53
CA ALA A 71 0.59 15.97 -3.49
C ALA A 71 1.06 16.79 -2.28
N GLY A 72 2.31 16.64 -1.86
CA GLY A 72 2.90 17.45 -0.79
C GLY A 72 2.95 18.92 -1.17
N TRP A 73 3.45 19.24 -2.38
CA TRP A 73 3.54 20.60 -2.87
C TRP A 73 2.15 21.25 -3.09
N LEU A 74 1.20 20.53 -3.69
CA LEU A 74 -0.18 21.01 -3.83
C LEU A 74 -0.86 21.20 -2.48
N GLY A 75 -0.65 20.29 -1.53
CA GLY A 75 -1.19 20.38 -0.18
C GLY A 75 -0.79 21.66 0.55
N THR A 76 0.45 22.12 0.34
CA THR A 76 0.92 23.40 0.90
C THR A 76 0.32 24.63 0.20
N ARG A 77 0.02 24.56 -1.09
CA ARG A 77 -0.52 25.69 -1.87
C ARG A 77 -2.04 25.79 -1.86
N LEU A 78 -2.73 24.67 -2.05
CA LEU A 78 -4.20 24.62 -2.18
C LEU A 78 -4.90 24.23 -0.88
N GLY A 79 -4.13 23.75 0.13
CA GLY A 79 -4.64 23.14 1.33
C GLY A 79 -4.95 21.65 1.16
N ALA A 80 -4.88 20.90 2.28
CA ALA A 80 -5.04 19.44 2.29
C ALA A 80 -6.40 19.01 1.73
N ARG A 81 -7.49 19.68 2.09
CA ARG A 81 -8.84 19.36 1.64
C ARG A 81 -9.00 19.41 0.12
N ARG A 82 -8.58 20.53 -0.52
CA ARG A 82 -8.70 20.68 -1.99
C ARG A 82 -7.83 19.67 -2.72
N THR A 83 -6.62 19.43 -2.22
CA THR A 83 -5.71 18.44 -2.80
C THR A 83 -6.30 17.03 -2.70
N MET A 84 -6.92 16.67 -1.55
CA MET A 84 -7.66 15.40 -1.42
C MET A 84 -8.87 15.33 -2.35
N GLY A 85 -9.58 16.46 -2.56
CA GLY A 85 -10.69 16.56 -3.51
C GLY A 85 -10.25 16.26 -4.94
N LEU A 86 -9.15 16.87 -5.40
CA LEU A 86 -8.54 16.57 -6.71
C LEU A 86 -8.14 15.09 -6.79
N GLY A 87 -7.56 14.54 -5.72
CA GLY A 87 -7.24 13.13 -5.64
C GLY A 87 -8.48 12.23 -5.73
N ALA A 88 -9.56 12.56 -5.02
CA ALA A 88 -10.79 11.78 -5.04
C ALA A 88 -11.44 11.78 -6.44
N VAL A 89 -11.47 12.93 -7.12
CA VAL A 89 -11.93 13.04 -8.52
C VAL A 89 -11.05 12.20 -9.44
N GLY A 90 -9.73 12.32 -9.32
CA GLY A 90 -8.79 11.52 -10.11
C GLY A 90 -8.94 10.01 -9.85
N CYS A 91 -9.18 9.58 -8.60
CA CYS A 91 -9.48 8.19 -8.26
C CYS A 91 -10.79 7.72 -8.90
N LEU A 92 -11.83 8.56 -8.91
CA LEU A 92 -13.09 8.27 -9.58
C LEU A 92 -12.88 8.06 -11.07
N LEU A 93 -12.22 9.01 -11.75
CA LEU A 93 -11.91 8.93 -13.18
C LEU A 93 -11.05 7.71 -13.50
N GLY A 94 -9.94 7.52 -12.78
CA GLY A 94 -9.06 6.37 -12.98
C GLY A 94 -9.78 5.03 -12.79
N SER A 95 -10.71 4.95 -11.82
CA SER A 95 -11.52 3.73 -11.64
C SER A 95 -12.55 3.54 -12.73
N GLY A 96 -13.13 4.61 -13.27
CA GLY A 96 -14.11 4.54 -14.35
C GLY A 96 -13.51 4.15 -15.70
N ILE A 97 -12.25 4.49 -15.97
CA ILE A 97 -11.57 4.16 -17.22
C ILE A 97 -11.41 2.63 -17.39
N MET A 98 -11.12 1.91 -16.33
CA MET A 98 -10.78 0.49 -16.41
C MET A 98 -11.92 -0.40 -16.93
N PRO A 99 -13.17 -0.29 -16.44
CA PRO A 99 -14.31 -1.06 -16.95
C PRO A 99 -14.67 -0.76 -18.41
N LEU A 100 -14.23 0.40 -18.93
CA LEU A 100 -14.47 0.79 -20.31
C LEU A 100 -13.57 0.07 -21.33
N THR A 101 -12.53 -0.63 -20.87
CA THR A 101 -11.54 -1.27 -21.76
C THR A 101 -12.17 -2.13 -22.85
N GLU A 102 -13.16 -2.93 -22.53
CA GLU A 102 -13.78 -3.88 -23.47
C GLU A 102 -14.77 -3.23 -24.46
N PHE A 103 -15.14 -1.96 -24.26
CA PHE A 103 -15.96 -1.22 -25.22
C PHE A 103 -15.16 -0.66 -26.42
N PHE A 104 -13.82 -0.69 -26.32
CA PHE A 104 -12.95 -0.24 -27.39
C PHE A 104 -12.44 -1.40 -28.24
N ALA A 105 -11.96 -1.08 -29.45
CA ALA A 105 -11.33 -2.07 -30.33
C ALA A 105 -10.16 -2.75 -29.61
N ARG A 106 -9.99 -4.07 -29.81
CA ARG A 106 -9.02 -4.92 -29.08
C ARG A 106 -7.58 -4.40 -29.16
N ALA A 107 -7.22 -3.69 -30.21
CA ALA A 107 -5.92 -3.04 -30.37
C ALA A 107 -5.63 -1.98 -29.27
N TRP A 108 -6.65 -1.40 -28.66
CA TRP A 108 -6.53 -0.40 -27.60
C TRP A 108 -6.53 -0.98 -26.18
N TRP A 109 -6.89 -2.24 -26.00
CA TRP A 109 -6.95 -2.88 -24.68
C TRP A 109 -5.66 -2.78 -23.86
N PRO A 110 -4.44 -2.86 -24.45
CA PRO A 110 -3.23 -2.71 -23.67
C PRO A 110 -3.02 -1.31 -23.08
N TYR A 111 -3.66 -0.28 -23.63
CA TYR A 111 -3.44 1.10 -23.17
C TYR A 111 -4.39 1.53 -22.07
N TRP A 112 -5.66 1.12 -22.12
CA TRP A 112 -6.68 1.57 -21.17
C TRP A 112 -6.40 1.20 -19.71
N PRO A 113 -6.04 -0.03 -19.35
CA PRO A 113 -5.70 -0.37 -17.98
C PRO A 113 -4.49 0.40 -17.47
N ILE A 114 -3.48 0.65 -18.31
CA ILE A 114 -2.30 1.45 -17.94
C ILE A 114 -2.72 2.89 -17.65
N VAL A 115 -3.49 3.54 -18.52
CA VAL A 115 -3.99 4.91 -18.29
C VAL A 115 -4.82 4.97 -17.02
N SER A 116 -5.75 4.02 -16.84
CA SER A 116 -6.54 3.87 -15.60
C SER A 116 -5.65 3.84 -14.36
N ASN A 117 -4.61 3.00 -14.39
CA ASN A 117 -3.72 2.79 -13.25
C ASN A 117 -2.81 3.99 -12.97
N LEU A 118 -2.32 4.67 -14.02
CA LEU A 118 -1.52 5.89 -13.89
C LEU A 118 -2.33 7.00 -13.20
N VAL A 119 -3.54 7.26 -13.70
CA VAL A 119 -4.44 8.28 -13.14
C VAL A 119 -4.80 7.92 -11.70
N LEU A 120 -5.22 6.68 -11.46
CA LEU A 120 -5.62 6.24 -10.13
C LEU A 120 -4.47 6.32 -9.13
N SER A 121 -3.30 5.80 -9.47
CA SER A 121 -2.17 5.72 -8.55
C SER A 121 -1.63 7.11 -8.19
N ALA A 122 -1.54 8.03 -9.16
CA ALA A 122 -1.18 9.41 -8.89
C ALA A 122 -2.23 10.10 -8.00
N ALA A 123 -3.50 9.91 -8.31
CA ALA A 123 -4.62 10.49 -7.55
C ALA A 123 -4.74 9.90 -6.12
N TRP A 124 -4.48 8.61 -5.97
CA TRP A 124 -4.40 7.97 -4.65
C TRP A 124 -3.35 8.61 -3.76
N ALA A 125 -2.20 8.96 -4.32
CA ALA A 125 -1.15 9.66 -3.57
C ALA A 125 -1.64 11.00 -3.01
N PHE A 126 -2.47 11.75 -3.76
CA PHE A 126 -3.04 13.02 -3.31
C PHE A 126 -3.92 12.85 -2.07
N VAL A 127 -4.73 11.80 -2.03
CA VAL A 127 -5.55 11.48 -0.86
C VAL A 127 -4.68 11.02 0.30
N SER A 128 -3.79 10.05 0.06
CA SER A 128 -3.00 9.39 1.11
C SER A 128 -2.06 10.36 1.83
N VAL A 129 -1.32 11.19 1.08
CA VAL A 129 -0.36 12.15 1.64
C VAL A 129 -1.05 13.24 2.47
N ASN A 130 -2.26 13.67 2.05
CA ASN A 130 -2.96 14.77 2.69
C ASN A 130 -3.94 14.34 3.79
N THR A 131 -4.18 13.05 3.99
CA THR A 131 -5.12 12.53 5.01
C THR A 131 -4.69 12.93 6.42
N VAL A 132 -3.42 12.73 6.79
CA VAL A 132 -2.91 13.09 8.13
C VAL A 132 -2.90 14.60 8.36
N PRO A 133 -2.39 15.44 7.45
CA PRO A 133 -2.50 16.89 7.54
C PRO A 133 -3.94 17.39 7.69
N ALA A 134 -4.87 16.88 6.85
CA ALA A 134 -6.29 17.28 6.91
C ALA A 134 -6.92 16.93 8.28
N LEU A 135 -6.65 15.70 8.76
CA LEU A 135 -7.18 15.26 10.05
C LEU A 135 -6.58 16.07 11.21
N SER A 136 -5.29 16.39 11.13
CA SER A 136 -4.60 17.21 12.14
C SER A 136 -5.13 18.64 12.19
N ALA A 137 -5.54 19.22 11.06
CA ALA A 137 -6.09 20.57 10.98
C ALA A 137 -7.48 20.71 11.62
N VAL A 138 -8.28 19.64 11.66
CA VAL A 138 -9.66 19.65 12.18
C VAL A 138 -9.79 19.00 13.56
N THR A 139 -8.69 18.45 14.11
CA THR A 139 -8.70 17.74 15.40
C THR A 139 -7.91 18.54 16.44
N ALA A 140 -8.50 18.72 17.63
CA ALA A 140 -7.81 19.37 18.75
C ALA A 140 -6.51 18.61 19.09
N GLU A 141 -5.45 19.33 19.44
CA GLU A 141 -4.09 18.80 19.65
C GLU A 141 -4.06 17.59 20.59
N ARG A 142 -4.76 17.67 21.72
CA ARG A 142 -4.87 16.56 22.69
C ARG A 142 -5.48 15.26 22.15
N ASN A 143 -6.21 15.32 21.03
CA ASN A 143 -6.90 14.18 20.42
C ASN A 143 -6.29 13.76 19.07
N ARG A 144 -5.24 14.46 18.58
CA ARG A 144 -4.66 14.30 17.25
C ARG A 144 -4.14 12.89 17.03
N ASP A 145 -3.31 12.39 17.93
CA ASP A 145 -2.73 11.03 17.81
C ASP A 145 -3.82 9.95 17.82
N ARG A 146 -4.86 10.17 18.65
CA ARG A 146 -6.00 9.26 18.71
C ARG A 146 -6.80 9.26 17.40
N ALA A 147 -7.04 10.43 16.81
CA ALA A 147 -7.76 10.56 15.55
C ALA A 147 -6.98 9.89 14.39
N ILE A 148 -5.66 10.10 14.33
CA ILE A 148 -4.79 9.45 13.34
C ILE A 148 -4.79 7.93 13.50
N GLY A 149 -4.69 7.44 14.73
CA GLY A 149 -4.75 6.01 15.01
C GLY A 149 -6.10 5.39 14.65
N LEU A 150 -7.21 6.11 14.91
CA LEU A 150 -8.56 5.69 14.50
C LEU A 150 -8.71 5.68 12.98
N ALA A 151 -8.20 6.69 12.27
CA ALA A 151 -8.24 6.75 10.81
C ALA A 151 -7.53 5.54 10.18
N SER A 152 -6.33 5.21 10.66
CA SER A 152 -5.58 4.04 10.18
C SER A 152 -6.33 2.73 10.46
N THR A 153 -6.91 2.58 11.65
CA THR A 153 -7.68 1.38 12.02
C THR A 153 -8.93 1.25 11.17
N LEU A 154 -9.72 2.33 11.02
CA LEU A 154 -10.94 2.34 10.24
C LEU A 154 -10.68 2.14 8.74
N ASN A 155 -9.61 2.73 8.20
CA ASN A 155 -9.17 2.45 6.84
C ASN A 155 -8.84 0.96 6.65
N GLY A 156 -8.08 0.37 7.59
CA GLY A 156 -7.77 -1.06 7.57
C GLY A 156 -9.01 -1.96 7.65
N LEU A 157 -10.00 -1.60 8.47
CA LEU A 157 -11.29 -2.30 8.53
C LEU A 157 -12.10 -2.11 7.23
N GLY A 158 -12.04 -0.92 6.62
CA GLY A 158 -12.61 -0.68 5.30
C GLY A 158 -12.02 -1.61 4.26
N ILE A 159 -10.68 -1.70 4.18
CA ILE A 159 -9.97 -2.60 3.26
C ILE A 159 -10.37 -4.05 3.49
N LEU A 160 -10.44 -4.49 4.75
CA LEU A 160 -10.84 -5.84 5.12
C LEU A 160 -12.25 -6.17 4.60
N ALA A 161 -13.22 -5.32 4.90
CA ALA A 161 -14.61 -5.50 4.44
C ALA A 161 -14.70 -5.43 2.91
N GLY A 162 -13.94 -4.52 2.28
CA GLY A 162 -13.84 -4.39 0.83
C GLY A 162 -13.25 -5.62 0.14
N ASN A 163 -12.24 -6.26 0.73
CA ASN A 163 -11.68 -7.52 0.21
C ASN A 163 -12.70 -8.66 0.28
N LEU A 164 -13.40 -8.78 1.41
CA LEU A 164 -14.39 -9.84 1.61
C LEU A 164 -15.54 -9.71 0.61
N ILE A 165 -16.15 -8.53 0.56
CA ILE A 165 -17.30 -8.26 -0.33
C ILE A 165 -16.82 -8.27 -1.79
N GLY A 166 -15.66 -7.65 -2.09
CA GLY A 166 -15.07 -7.62 -3.42
C GLY A 166 -14.83 -8.99 -4.01
N GLY A 167 -14.45 -9.98 -3.19
CA GLY A 167 -14.31 -11.37 -3.62
C GLY A 167 -15.61 -11.99 -4.13
N MET A 168 -16.75 -11.59 -3.56
CA MET A 168 -18.07 -12.14 -3.88
C MET A 168 -18.76 -11.40 -5.04
N LEU A 169 -18.42 -10.11 -5.26
CA LEU A 169 -19.12 -9.25 -6.22
C LEU A 169 -19.11 -9.77 -7.65
N PRO A 170 -17.97 -10.25 -8.25
CA PRO A 170 -17.96 -10.71 -9.64
C PRO A 170 -18.94 -11.83 -9.91
N ARG A 171 -19.01 -12.83 -9.02
CA ARG A 171 -19.97 -13.93 -9.13
C ARG A 171 -21.41 -13.45 -8.94
N GLY A 172 -21.64 -12.61 -7.93
CA GLY A 172 -22.98 -12.07 -7.68
C GLY A 172 -23.51 -11.29 -8.88
N PHE A 173 -22.69 -10.45 -9.51
CA PHE A 173 -23.09 -9.72 -10.72
C PHE A 173 -23.25 -10.64 -11.95
N ALA A 174 -22.37 -11.63 -12.13
CA ALA A 174 -22.50 -12.59 -13.22
C ALA A 174 -23.85 -13.35 -13.11
N THR A 175 -24.22 -13.78 -11.91
CA THR A 175 -25.51 -14.45 -11.65
C THR A 175 -26.70 -13.53 -11.94
N LEU A 176 -26.63 -12.25 -11.53
CA LEU A 176 -27.68 -11.26 -11.78
C LEU A 176 -27.87 -10.96 -13.27
N LEU A 177 -26.79 -10.99 -14.05
CA LEU A 177 -26.84 -10.79 -15.50
C LEU A 177 -27.21 -12.04 -16.30
N GLY A 178 -27.33 -13.22 -15.63
CA GLY A 178 -27.50 -14.49 -16.33
C GLY A 178 -26.33 -14.87 -17.22
N SER A 179 -25.16 -14.26 -16.99
CA SER A 179 -23.93 -14.51 -17.76
C SER A 179 -23.15 -15.66 -17.14
N ALA A 180 -22.40 -16.42 -17.98
CA ALA A 180 -21.51 -17.45 -17.48
C ALA A 180 -20.41 -16.83 -16.58
N GLU A 181 -20.00 -17.53 -15.53
CA GLU A 181 -18.94 -17.07 -14.61
C GLU A 181 -17.60 -16.75 -15.31
N ALA A 182 -17.42 -17.25 -16.53
CA ALA A 182 -16.26 -17.00 -17.37
C ALA A 182 -16.24 -15.64 -18.06
N THR A 183 -17.35 -14.87 -18.02
CA THR A 183 -17.40 -13.54 -18.66
C THR A 183 -16.81 -12.47 -17.75
N ASN A 184 -16.18 -11.45 -18.35
CA ASN A 184 -15.60 -10.33 -17.61
C ASN A 184 -16.66 -9.35 -17.07
N ASP A 185 -17.94 -9.51 -17.42
CA ASP A 185 -19.01 -8.58 -17.06
C ASP A 185 -19.19 -8.43 -15.54
N GLY A 186 -19.14 -9.55 -14.80
CA GLY A 186 -19.17 -9.54 -13.36
C GLY A 186 -18.01 -8.74 -12.74
N PHE A 187 -16.80 -8.87 -13.29
CA PHE A 187 -15.63 -8.11 -12.85
C PHE A 187 -15.75 -6.63 -13.17
N ARG A 188 -16.26 -6.27 -14.35
CA ARG A 188 -16.49 -4.88 -14.78
C ARG A 188 -17.45 -4.17 -13.83
N LEU A 189 -18.59 -4.80 -13.54
CA LEU A 189 -19.55 -4.23 -12.59
C LEU A 189 -18.99 -4.17 -11.18
N ALA A 190 -18.28 -5.20 -10.73
CA ALA A 190 -17.65 -5.21 -9.41
C ALA A 190 -16.64 -4.08 -9.23
N ILE A 191 -15.77 -3.83 -10.22
CA ILE A 191 -14.81 -2.71 -10.20
C ILE A 191 -15.57 -1.36 -10.27
N SER A 192 -16.67 -1.30 -11.02
CA SER A 192 -17.48 -0.08 -11.15
C SER A 192 -18.16 0.33 -9.85
N THR A 193 -18.34 -0.58 -8.88
CA THR A 193 -18.84 -0.21 -7.54
C THR A 193 -17.94 0.80 -6.83
N ALA A 194 -16.63 0.80 -7.13
CA ALA A 194 -15.70 1.80 -6.61
C ALA A 194 -16.09 3.24 -6.99
N LEU A 195 -16.83 3.44 -8.09
CA LEU A 195 -17.33 4.76 -8.52
C LEU A 195 -18.35 5.31 -7.53
N VAL A 196 -19.23 4.44 -7.00
CA VAL A 196 -20.23 4.85 -5.99
C VAL A 196 -19.51 5.34 -4.73
N PHE A 197 -18.53 4.58 -4.23
CA PHE A 197 -17.73 4.98 -3.06
C PHE A 197 -16.91 6.25 -3.34
N GLY A 198 -16.37 6.38 -4.53
CA GLY A 198 -15.67 7.59 -4.97
C GLY A 198 -16.56 8.83 -4.96
N ALA A 199 -17.78 8.74 -5.48
CA ALA A 199 -18.75 9.82 -5.46
C ALA A 199 -19.14 10.22 -4.03
N VAL A 200 -19.35 9.23 -3.14
CA VAL A 200 -19.64 9.50 -1.72
C VAL A 200 -18.45 10.17 -1.03
N VAL A 201 -17.21 9.74 -1.30
CA VAL A 201 -15.98 10.36 -0.77
C VAL A 201 -15.89 11.83 -1.22
N ILE A 202 -16.17 12.12 -2.48
CA ILE A 202 -16.19 13.50 -3.01
C ILE A 202 -17.24 14.34 -2.28
N ALA A 203 -18.47 13.82 -2.13
CA ALA A 203 -19.54 14.51 -1.43
C ALA A 203 -19.17 14.82 0.04
N LEU A 204 -18.53 13.88 0.74
CA LEU A 204 -18.03 14.09 2.10
C LEU A 204 -16.94 15.16 2.16
N LEU A 205 -16.04 15.21 1.18
CA LEU A 205 -14.98 16.22 1.11
C LEU A 205 -15.55 17.62 0.81
N VAL A 206 -16.57 17.71 -0.04
CA VAL A 206 -17.26 18.99 -0.32
C VAL A 206 -17.97 19.52 0.94
N ALA A 207 -18.53 18.64 1.77
CA ALA A 207 -19.19 19.01 3.02
C ALA A 207 -18.23 19.48 4.13
N LEU A 208 -16.90 19.34 3.96
CA LEU A 208 -15.91 19.80 4.91
C LEU A 208 -15.60 21.31 4.70
N PRO A 209 -15.43 22.11 5.78
CA PRO A 209 -14.99 23.49 5.64
C PRO A 209 -13.53 23.58 5.19
N ASP A 210 -13.22 24.63 4.44
CA ASP A 210 -11.85 24.92 4.00
C ASP A 210 -11.09 25.55 5.15
N ARG A 211 -10.15 24.84 5.73
CA ARG A 211 -9.26 25.36 6.79
C ARG A 211 -7.84 25.45 6.26
N PRO A 212 -7.13 26.57 6.55
CA PRO A 212 -5.71 26.67 6.22
C PRO A 212 -4.96 25.53 6.91
N THR A 213 -4.21 24.77 6.14
CA THR A 213 -3.27 23.79 6.71
C THR A 213 -2.03 24.56 7.10
N GLU A 214 -1.62 24.49 8.37
CA GLU A 214 -0.32 25.02 8.78
C GLU A 214 0.75 24.36 7.90
N VAL A 215 1.41 25.19 7.12
CA VAL A 215 2.52 24.78 6.28
C VAL A 215 3.65 24.38 7.22
N ILE A 216 3.88 23.07 7.36
CA ILE A 216 5.16 22.61 7.91
C ILE A 216 6.22 22.99 6.88
N SER A 217 6.67 24.23 6.97
CA SER A 217 7.77 24.76 6.18
C SER A 217 8.99 23.96 6.53
N ALA A 218 9.41 23.03 5.69
CA ALA A 218 10.78 22.62 5.77
C ALA A 218 11.22 21.63 4.71
N ILE A 219 11.69 22.12 3.63
CA ILE A 219 12.94 21.56 3.14
C ILE A 219 13.99 22.63 3.43
N SER A 220 14.68 22.51 4.56
CA SER A 220 15.88 23.31 4.76
C SER A 220 16.90 22.82 3.72
N THR A 221 17.17 23.66 2.76
CA THR A 221 18.18 23.44 1.70
C THR A 221 19.63 23.48 2.23
N GLY A 222 19.80 23.31 3.55
CA GLY A 222 21.11 23.16 4.18
C GLY A 222 21.78 21.85 3.73
N ARG A 223 23.07 21.92 3.41
CA ARG A 223 23.90 20.76 3.07
C ARG A 223 23.78 19.72 4.18
N SER A 224 23.20 18.55 3.85
CA SER A 224 22.99 17.49 4.85
C SER A 224 24.34 17.03 5.40
N GLN A 225 24.48 17.09 6.73
CA GLN A 225 25.66 16.58 7.43
C GLN A 225 25.59 15.05 7.62
N SER A 226 24.44 14.44 7.36
CA SER A 226 24.14 13.03 7.61
C SER A 226 24.14 12.19 6.32
N ILE A 227 25.06 12.45 5.36
CA ILE A 227 25.09 11.75 4.07
C ILE A 227 25.18 10.23 4.24
N ARG A 228 25.99 9.73 5.17
CA ARG A 228 26.20 8.29 5.37
C ARG A 228 24.93 7.52 5.77
N PRO A 229 24.19 7.94 6.81
CA PRO A 229 22.89 7.31 7.13
C PRO A 229 21.91 7.33 5.96
N LEU A 230 21.83 8.45 5.21
CA LEU A 230 20.96 8.56 4.03
C LEU A 230 21.34 7.56 2.95
N LEU A 231 22.64 7.41 2.66
CA LEU A 231 23.13 6.43 1.68
C LEU A 231 22.87 4.99 2.12
N VAL A 232 23.11 4.65 3.39
CA VAL A 232 22.86 3.30 3.91
C VAL A 232 21.38 2.97 3.83
N VAL A 233 20.52 3.84 4.33
CA VAL A 233 19.07 3.62 4.33
C VAL A 233 18.52 3.59 2.89
N GLY A 234 18.99 4.50 2.02
CA GLY A 234 18.59 4.55 0.63
C GLY A 234 19.01 3.30 -0.15
N LEU A 235 20.29 2.89 -0.03
CA LEU A 235 20.80 1.71 -0.73
C LEU A 235 20.05 0.43 -0.32
N PHE A 236 19.93 0.19 0.98
CA PHE A 236 19.22 -1.01 1.46
C PHE A 236 17.71 -0.92 1.26
N GLY A 237 17.13 0.30 1.24
CA GLY A 237 15.77 0.56 0.84
C GLY A 237 15.43 0.17 -0.61
N LEU A 238 16.43 0.05 -1.49
CA LEU A 238 16.26 -0.45 -2.87
C LEU A 238 16.11 -1.97 -2.97
N PHE A 239 16.52 -2.74 -1.96
CA PHE A 239 16.59 -4.20 -2.08
C PHE A 239 15.78 -4.93 -1.00
N ILE A 240 15.82 -4.47 0.25
CA ILE A 240 15.11 -5.15 1.35
C ILE A 240 13.59 -5.25 1.10
N PRO A 241 12.90 -4.22 0.54
CA PRO A 241 11.47 -4.30 0.26
C PRO A 241 11.07 -5.28 -0.84
N ALA A 242 12.02 -5.90 -1.57
CA ALA A 242 11.71 -6.81 -2.67
C ALA A 242 10.78 -7.95 -2.25
N ALA A 243 10.94 -8.52 -1.05
CA ALA A 243 10.06 -9.54 -0.51
C ALA A 243 8.61 -9.05 -0.37
N SER A 244 8.40 -7.88 0.24
CA SER A 244 7.06 -7.29 0.40
C SER A 244 6.44 -6.87 -0.92
N SER A 245 7.24 -6.33 -1.82
CA SER A 245 6.78 -5.92 -3.15
C SER A 245 6.37 -7.11 -4.00
N ALA A 246 7.10 -8.25 -3.91
CA ALA A 246 6.72 -9.49 -4.60
C ALA A 246 5.36 -10.00 -4.13
N VAL A 247 5.15 -10.09 -2.81
CA VAL A 247 3.86 -10.52 -2.25
C VAL A 247 2.75 -9.53 -2.62
N GLY A 248 2.99 -8.23 -2.44
CA GLY A 248 2.01 -7.18 -2.75
C GLY A 248 1.55 -7.18 -4.21
N THR A 249 2.46 -7.42 -5.14
CA THR A 249 2.17 -7.38 -6.58
C THR A 249 1.70 -8.74 -7.11
N PHE A 250 2.40 -9.82 -6.78
CA PHE A 250 2.24 -11.09 -7.49
C PHE A 250 1.48 -12.17 -6.71
N ALA A 251 1.19 -12.00 -5.42
CA ALA A 251 0.49 -13.04 -4.68
C ALA A 251 -0.96 -13.25 -5.18
N THR A 252 -1.70 -12.20 -5.49
CA THR A 252 -3.07 -12.31 -6.06
C THR A 252 -3.07 -12.99 -7.42
N PRO A 253 -2.24 -12.55 -8.41
CA PRO A 253 -2.06 -13.27 -9.67
C PRO A 253 -1.64 -14.74 -9.52
N TYR A 254 -0.74 -15.04 -8.60
CA TYR A 254 -0.28 -16.40 -8.33
C TYR A 254 -1.42 -17.31 -7.84
N LEU A 255 -2.23 -16.81 -6.89
CA LEU A 255 -3.38 -17.55 -6.36
C LEU A 255 -4.43 -17.84 -7.45
N ASP A 256 -4.65 -16.90 -8.38
CA ASP A 256 -5.62 -17.04 -9.48
C ASP A 256 -5.09 -17.94 -10.61
N GLN A 257 -3.92 -17.62 -11.17
CA GLN A 257 -3.44 -18.23 -12.42
C GLN A 257 -2.71 -19.56 -12.26
N GLU A 258 -1.88 -19.70 -11.21
CA GLU A 258 -1.13 -20.95 -11.00
C GLU A 258 -1.85 -21.90 -10.06
N LEU A 259 -2.55 -21.38 -9.04
CA LEU A 259 -3.22 -22.22 -8.05
C LEU A 259 -4.72 -22.39 -8.29
N GLY A 260 -5.30 -21.66 -9.25
CA GLY A 260 -6.70 -21.79 -9.66
C GLY A 260 -7.72 -21.50 -8.57
N LEU A 261 -7.38 -20.64 -7.59
CA LEU A 261 -8.32 -20.29 -6.53
C LEU A 261 -9.43 -19.39 -7.07
N SER A 262 -10.64 -19.63 -6.60
CA SER A 262 -11.79 -18.76 -6.93
C SER A 262 -11.59 -17.34 -6.41
N THR A 263 -12.26 -16.37 -7.03
CA THR A 263 -12.18 -14.96 -6.62
C THR A 263 -12.65 -14.76 -5.18
N GLU A 264 -13.63 -15.54 -4.73
CA GLU A 264 -14.11 -15.55 -3.35
C GLU A 264 -13.04 -16.03 -2.37
N ALA A 265 -12.34 -17.11 -2.72
CA ALA A 265 -11.23 -17.63 -1.90
C ALA A 265 -10.08 -16.60 -1.81
N ILE A 266 -9.73 -15.95 -2.92
CA ILE A 266 -8.73 -14.87 -2.95
C ILE A 266 -9.18 -13.68 -2.09
N GLY A 267 -10.46 -13.33 -2.14
CA GLY A 267 -11.06 -12.30 -1.28
C GLY A 267 -10.94 -12.64 0.19
N LEU A 268 -11.26 -13.89 0.57
CA LEU A 268 -11.12 -14.38 1.95
C LEU A 268 -9.66 -14.36 2.41
N VAL A 269 -8.73 -14.84 1.60
CA VAL A 269 -7.29 -14.80 1.88
C VAL A 269 -6.80 -13.36 2.09
N SER A 270 -7.24 -12.43 1.24
CA SER A 270 -6.92 -11.02 1.36
C SER A 270 -7.50 -10.40 2.63
N THR A 271 -8.73 -10.80 3.01
CA THR A 271 -9.39 -10.41 4.26
C THR A 271 -8.62 -10.88 5.49
N ILE A 272 -8.23 -12.15 5.52
CA ILE A 272 -7.42 -12.72 6.62
C ILE A 272 -6.05 -12.04 6.70
N SER A 273 -5.42 -11.79 5.54
CA SER A 273 -4.14 -11.06 5.46
C SER A 273 -4.26 -9.66 6.05
N GLN A 274 -5.32 -8.93 5.71
CA GLN A 274 -5.58 -7.60 6.22
C GLN A 274 -5.93 -7.59 7.72
N ALA A 275 -6.70 -8.58 8.19
CA ALA A 275 -7.02 -8.73 9.61
C ALA A 275 -5.74 -8.95 10.43
N LEU A 276 -4.87 -9.86 9.97
CA LEU A 276 -3.60 -10.13 10.66
C LEU A 276 -2.64 -8.93 10.57
N ALA A 277 -2.65 -8.19 9.46
CA ALA A 277 -1.91 -6.94 9.31
C ALA A 277 -2.36 -5.89 10.34
N VAL A 278 -3.66 -5.69 10.52
CA VAL A 278 -4.22 -4.77 11.53
C VAL A 278 -3.84 -5.21 12.94
N LEU A 279 -3.93 -6.50 13.25
CA LEU A 279 -3.51 -7.04 14.55
C LEU A 279 -1.99 -6.89 14.76
N GLY A 280 -1.20 -7.08 13.70
CA GLY A 280 0.26 -6.94 13.70
C GLY A 280 0.73 -5.54 14.12
N THR A 281 -0.03 -4.48 13.83
CA THR A 281 0.32 -3.13 14.27
C THR A 281 0.45 -3.01 15.78
N GLY A 282 -0.31 -3.80 16.54
CA GLY A 282 -0.23 -3.86 18.01
C GLY A 282 1.06 -4.50 18.54
N ALA A 283 1.74 -5.32 17.75
CA ALA A 283 3.00 -5.96 18.12
C ALA A 283 4.21 -5.00 18.03
N THR A 284 4.14 -3.96 17.21
CA THR A 284 5.24 -3.00 17.01
C THR A 284 5.71 -2.34 18.31
N PRO A 285 4.85 -1.77 19.18
CA PRO A 285 5.30 -1.16 20.44
C PRO A 285 5.85 -2.18 21.43
N TRP A 286 5.34 -3.41 21.41
CA TRP A 286 5.84 -4.49 22.25
C TRP A 286 7.25 -4.90 21.83
N LEU A 287 7.48 -5.04 20.52
CA LEU A 287 8.78 -5.40 19.98
C LEU A 287 9.82 -4.28 20.20
N ALA A 288 9.42 -3.01 19.98
CA ALA A 288 10.27 -1.84 20.20
C ALA A 288 10.69 -1.66 21.68
N ARG A 289 9.91 -2.17 22.64
CA ARG A 289 10.27 -2.17 24.07
C ARG A 289 11.22 -3.30 24.47
N ARG A 290 11.22 -4.43 23.74
CA ARG A 290 12.05 -5.60 24.07
C ARG A 290 13.40 -5.62 23.38
N MET A 291 13.52 -4.94 22.25
CA MET A 291 14.77 -4.90 21.49
C MET A 291 14.92 -3.57 20.76
N THR A 292 16.12 -3.27 20.30
CA THR A 292 16.37 -2.06 19.51
C THR A 292 15.60 -2.10 18.18
N SER A 293 15.15 -0.95 17.68
CA SER A 293 14.40 -0.83 16.41
C SER A 293 15.16 -1.45 15.24
N ARG A 294 16.50 -1.34 15.21
CA ARG A 294 17.35 -2.03 14.23
C ARG A 294 17.23 -3.56 14.29
N ARG A 295 17.32 -4.16 15.47
CA ARG A 295 17.21 -5.64 15.62
C ARG A 295 15.81 -6.11 15.23
N ALA A 296 14.80 -5.38 15.64
CA ALA A 296 13.41 -5.67 15.30
C ALA A 296 13.18 -5.57 13.79
N ASP A 297 13.73 -4.53 13.10
CA ASP A 297 13.65 -4.38 11.65
C ASP A 297 14.35 -5.54 10.90
N ILE A 298 15.54 -5.94 11.33
CA ILE A 298 16.25 -7.09 10.76
C ILE A 298 15.46 -8.38 10.93
N LEU A 299 14.96 -8.67 12.13
CA LEU A 299 14.18 -9.88 12.41
C LEU A 299 12.89 -9.96 11.62
N THR A 300 12.15 -8.88 11.54
CA THR A 300 10.92 -8.82 10.75
C THR A 300 11.18 -8.91 9.26
N SER A 301 12.29 -8.33 8.77
CA SER A 301 12.73 -8.47 7.37
C SER A 301 13.13 -9.91 7.04
N LEU A 302 13.86 -10.59 7.92
CA LEU A 302 14.16 -12.04 7.78
C LEU A 302 12.89 -12.87 7.83
N GLY A 303 11.96 -12.54 8.75
CA GLY A 303 10.65 -13.18 8.81
C GLY A 303 9.90 -13.09 7.47
N MET A 304 9.93 -11.94 6.81
CA MET A 304 9.34 -11.79 5.46
C MET A 304 10.02 -12.68 4.42
N VAL A 305 11.35 -12.79 4.43
CA VAL A 305 12.09 -13.68 3.54
C VAL A 305 11.69 -15.14 3.77
N VAL A 306 11.62 -15.57 5.02
CA VAL A 306 11.21 -16.93 5.39
C VAL A 306 9.79 -17.25 4.94
N THR A 307 8.87 -16.29 4.99
CA THR A 307 7.48 -16.50 4.54
C THR A 307 7.35 -16.64 3.02
N LEU A 308 8.34 -16.18 2.23
CA LEU A 308 8.38 -16.42 0.80
C LEU A 308 8.78 -17.84 0.43
N LEU A 309 9.55 -18.53 1.28
CA LEU A 309 10.07 -19.87 0.97
C LEU A 309 8.95 -20.91 0.71
N PRO A 310 7.88 -21.00 1.53
CA PRO A 310 6.76 -21.88 1.24
C PRO A 310 6.05 -21.52 -0.08
N MET A 311 5.89 -20.22 -0.37
CA MET A 311 5.26 -19.77 -1.64
C MET A 311 6.11 -20.12 -2.86
N ALA A 312 7.42 -20.01 -2.74
CA ALA A 312 8.37 -20.32 -3.81
C ALA A 312 8.60 -21.83 -3.97
N GLY A 313 8.66 -22.57 -2.85
CA GLY A 313 9.03 -24.00 -2.82
C GLY A 313 7.88 -24.95 -3.13
N SER A 314 6.62 -24.55 -2.92
CA SER A 314 5.46 -25.44 -3.05
C SER A 314 4.37 -24.82 -3.93
N ALA A 315 3.78 -25.64 -4.81
CA ALA A 315 2.59 -25.27 -5.58
C ALA A 315 1.28 -25.52 -4.80
N HIS A 316 1.35 -25.69 -3.48
CA HIS A 316 0.19 -25.97 -2.67
C HIS A 316 -0.45 -24.66 -2.16
N TRP A 317 -1.77 -24.55 -2.30
CA TRP A 317 -2.51 -23.34 -1.93
C TRP A 317 -2.28 -22.90 -0.47
N ALA A 318 -2.18 -23.84 0.47
CA ALA A 318 -1.98 -23.51 1.89
C ALA A 318 -0.62 -22.84 2.15
N ALA A 319 0.44 -23.24 1.43
CA ALA A 319 1.74 -22.59 1.49
C ALA A 319 1.70 -21.15 0.97
N ALA A 320 0.98 -20.93 -0.11
CA ALA A 320 0.77 -19.60 -0.69
C ALA A 320 -0.06 -18.69 0.25
N VAL A 321 -1.14 -19.21 0.81
CA VAL A 321 -1.98 -18.50 1.79
C VAL A 321 -1.17 -18.15 3.05
N PHE A 322 -0.45 -19.12 3.62
CA PHE A 322 0.42 -18.89 4.78
C PHE A 322 1.44 -17.78 4.48
N GLY A 323 2.17 -17.90 3.37
CA GLY A 323 3.18 -16.92 2.99
C GLY A 323 2.59 -15.51 2.83
N ARG A 324 1.46 -15.38 2.13
CA ARG A 324 0.77 -14.08 1.94
C ARG A 324 0.29 -13.48 3.26
N VAL A 325 -0.39 -14.26 4.09
CA VAL A 325 -1.00 -13.80 5.35
C VAL A 325 0.08 -13.35 6.34
N VAL A 326 1.12 -14.17 6.53
CA VAL A 326 2.18 -13.85 7.48
C VAL A 326 3.07 -12.72 6.97
N SER A 327 3.37 -12.67 5.66
CA SER A 327 4.12 -11.54 5.07
C SER A 327 3.41 -10.20 5.28
N SER A 328 2.08 -10.17 5.17
CA SER A 328 1.30 -8.94 5.38
C SER A 328 1.42 -8.44 6.83
N ALA A 329 1.39 -9.33 7.81
CA ALA A 329 1.60 -8.99 9.21
C ALA A 329 3.04 -8.51 9.47
N MET A 330 4.04 -9.22 8.93
CA MET A 330 5.45 -8.83 9.07
C MET A 330 5.72 -7.45 8.47
N TYR A 331 5.13 -7.14 7.31
CA TYR A 331 5.23 -5.82 6.69
C TYR A 331 4.71 -4.71 7.59
N THR A 332 3.53 -4.88 8.18
CA THR A 332 2.91 -3.87 9.06
C THR A 332 3.69 -3.65 10.36
N ILE A 333 4.35 -4.67 10.86
CA ILE A 333 5.24 -4.56 12.03
C ILE A 333 6.55 -3.87 11.63
N ARG A 334 7.13 -4.29 10.50
CA ARG A 334 8.43 -3.83 10.02
C ARG A 334 8.43 -2.34 9.67
N PHE A 335 7.43 -1.87 8.95
CA PHE A 335 7.42 -0.52 8.37
C PHE A 335 7.64 0.60 9.41
N PRO A 336 6.94 0.65 10.56
CA PRO A 336 7.23 1.62 11.61
C PRO A 336 8.62 1.45 12.22
N LEU A 337 9.12 0.22 12.39
CA LEU A 337 10.44 -0.04 12.95
C LEU A 337 11.55 0.48 12.06
N THR A 338 11.44 0.30 10.75
CA THR A 338 12.36 0.88 9.76
C THR A 338 12.37 2.41 9.85
N GLN A 339 11.18 3.03 9.96
CA GLN A 339 11.08 4.48 10.13
C GLN A 339 11.73 4.95 11.43
N MET A 340 11.42 4.29 12.55
CA MET A 340 12.01 4.63 13.87
C MET A 340 13.54 4.57 13.81
N PHE A 341 14.11 3.50 13.26
CA PHE A 341 15.55 3.38 13.11
C PHE A 341 16.13 4.49 12.23
N ALA A 342 15.54 4.72 11.06
CA ALA A 342 16.04 5.72 10.11
C ALA A 342 15.98 7.15 10.68
N MET A 343 14.88 7.51 11.35
CA MET A 343 14.72 8.83 11.97
C MET A 343 15.68 9.06 13.15
N ALA A 344 16.08 8.01 13.85
CA ALA A 344 17.08 8.10 14.92
C ALA A 344 18.49 8.36 14.40
N GLN A 345 18.77 8.12 13.11
CA GLN A 345 20.12 8.31 12.52
C GLN A 345 20.39 9.73 12.03
N VAL A 346 19.36 10.59 12.00
CA VAL A 346 19.45 11.95 11.45
C VAL A 346 18.95 12.99 12.44
N ARG A 347 19.39 14.25 12.27
CA ARG A 347 18.88 15.39 13.06
C ARG A 347 17.41 15.64 12.75
N GLN A 348 16.70 16.31 13.66
CA GLN A 348 15.29 16.61 13.50
C GLN A 348 14.98 17.39 12.19
N SER A 349 15.85 18.31 11.81
CA SER A 349 15.73 19.08 10.55
C SER A 349 15.92 18.25 9.27
N GLU A 350 16.57 17.10 9.36
CA GLU A 350 16.87 16.21 8.22
C GLU A 350 15.85 15.03 8.11
N ARG A 351 14.96 14.88 9.08
CA ARG A 351 13.94 13.81 9.08
C ARG A 351 13.04 13.80 7.81
N PRO A 352 12.61 14.97 7.29
CA PRO A 352 11.84 14.98 6.03
C PRO A 352 12.64 14.40 4.86
N LEU A 353 13.95 14.72 4.76
CA LEU A 353 14.81 14.17 3.73
C LEU A 353 15.01 12.66 3.88
N MET A 354 15.17 12.16 5.11
CA MET A 354 15.26 10.72 5.38
C MET A 354 13.96 10.00 4.99
N SER A 355 12.79 10.59 5.29
CA SER A 355 11.51 10.05 4.82
C SER A 355 11.45 9.96 3.30
N ALA A 356 11.85 11.03 2.61
CA ALA A 356 11.87 11.04 1.15
C ALA A 356 12.78 9.93 0.58
N VAL A 357 13.96 9.73 1.16
CA VAL A 357 14.88 8.64 0.77
C VAL A 357 14.24 7.28 0.98
N LEU A 358 13.61 7.03 2.14
CA LEU A 358 12.92 5.76 2.44
C LEU A 358 11.81 5.45 1.45
N PHE A 359 10.92 6.39 1.20
CA PHE A 359 9.78 6.17 0.31
C PHE A 359 10.20 6.06 -1.16
N THR A 360 11.18 6.88 -1.59
CA THR A 360 11.69 6.83 -2.97
C THR A 360 12.41 5.52 -3.25
N SER A 361 13.30 5.08 -2.35
CA SER A 361 14.03 3.81 -2.53
C SER A 361 13.08 2.60 -2.52
N ALA A 362 12.11 2.57 -1.61
CA ALA A 362 11.09 1.51 -1.60
C ALA A 362 10.20 1.54 -2.84
N GLY A 363 9.83 2.72 -3.33
CA GLY A 363 9.07 2.90 -4.57
C GLY A 363 9.84 2.41 -5.80
N LEU A 364 11.13 2.74 -5.90
CA LEU A 364 12.01 2.26 -6.97
C LEU A 364 12.20 0.74 -6.92
N CYS A 365 12.35 0.17 -5.71
CA CYS A 365 12.37 -1.29 -5.53
C CYS A 365 11.09 -1.93 -6.07
N GLY A 366 9.92 -1.41 -5.66
CA GLY A 366 8.62 -1.91 -6.12
C GLY A 366 8.45 -1.81 -7.63
N THR A 367 8.88 -0.70 -8.23
CA THR A 367 8.85 -0.49 -9.69
C THR A 367 9.73 -1.49 -10.42
N ALA A 368 10.99 -1.60 -10.02
CA ALA A 368 11.96 -2.50 -10.65
C ALA A 368 11.51 -3.97 -10.52
N LEU A 369 11.04 -4.35 -9.33
CA LEU A 369 10.56 -5.69 -9.07
C LEU A 369 9.27 -6.01 -9.85
N SER A 370 8.33 -5.06 -9.93
CA SER A 370 7.10 -5.28 -10.71
C SER A 370 7.42 -5.51 -12.17
N TYR A 371 8.30 -4.69 -12.77
CA TYR A 371 8.71 -4.83 -14.16
C TYR A 371 9.48 -6.13 -14.43
N ALA A 372 10.57 -6.36 -13.68
CA ALA A 372 11.41 -7.56 -13.84
C ALA A 372 10.65 -8.83 -13.43
N GLY A 373 9.89 -8.77 -12.34
CA GLY A 373 9.08 -9.87 -11.83
C GLY A 373 7.97 -10.28 -12.79
N GLY A 374 7.32 -9.32 -13.47
CA GLY A 374 6.32 -9.62 -14.49
C GLY A 374 6.90 -10.40 -15.67
N ARG A 375 8.10 -10.04 -16.14
CA ARG A 375 8.84 -10.79 -17.17
C ARG A 375 9.26 -12.16 -16.70
N LEU A 376 9.77 -12.24 -15.46
CA LEU A 376 10.18 -13.50 -14.86
C LEU A 376 8.98 -14.43 -14.65
N ALA A 377 7.84 -13.90 -14.22
CA ALA A 377 6.60 -14.66 -14.08
C ALA A 377 6.11 -15.21 -15.44
N ALA A 378 6.22 -14.41 -16.51
CA ALA A 378 5.82 -14.85 -17.86
C ALA A 378 6.70 -15.97 -18.43
N SER A 379 8.00 -16.01 -18.08
CA SER A 379 8.96 -16.99 -18.60
C SER A 379 9.14 -18.22 -17.71
N HIS A 380 9.07 -18.06 -16.37
CA HIS A 380 9.40 -19.11 -15.40
C HIS A 380 8.34 -19.30 -14.31
N GLY A 381 7.19 -18.64 -14.42
CA GLY A 381 6.11 -18.68 -13.44
C GLY A 381 6.32 -17.77 -12.24
N TYR A 382 5.26 -17.58 -11.44
CA TYR A 382 5.28 -16.68 -10.27
C TYR A 382 6.20 -17.18 -9.15
N ARG A 383 6.40 -18.48 -9.03
CA ARG A 383 7.29 -19.07 -8.02
C ARG A 383 8.74 -18.59 -8.17
N ALA A 384 9.21 -18.43 -9.43
CA ALA A 384 10.53 -17.88 -9.72
C ALA A 384 10.68 -16.44 -9.20
N VAL A 385 9.62 -15.63 -9.27
CA VAL A 385 9.61 -14.26 -8.71
C VAL A 385 9.79 -14.29 -7.19
N PHE A 386 9.10 -15.20 -6.49
CA PHE A 386 9.24 -15.33 -5.03
C PHE A 386 10.63 -15.82 -4.63
N TRP A 387 11.23 -16.79 -5.37
CA TRP A 387 12.62 -17.20 -5.15
C TRP A 387 13.62 -16.06 -5.36
N ALA A 388 13.52 -15.35 -6.48
CA ALA A 388 14.39 -14.21 -6.76
C ALA A 388 14.27 -13.11 -5.70
N SER A 389 13.03 -12.80 -5.29
CA SER A 389 12.77 -11.78 -4.28
C SER A 389 13.26 -12.19 -2.88
N ALA A 390 13.13 -13.48 -2.53
CA ALA A 390 13.68 -14.02 -1.28
C ALA A 390 15.20 -13.94 -1.27
N ALA A 391 15.87 -14.27 -2.36
CA ALA A 391 17.32 -14.18 -2.50
C ALA A 391 17.82 -12.72 -2.42
N ILE A 392 17.19 -11.81 -3.16
CA ILE A 392 17.54 -10.37 -3.17
C ILE A 392 17.34 -9.76 -1.77
N SER A 393 16.16 -9.94 -1.18
CA SER A 393 15.88 -9.41 0.16
C SER A 393 16.74 -10.07 1.23
N GLY A 394 16.92 -11.38 1.17
CA GLY A 394 17.73 -12.13 2.14
C GLY A 394 19.18 -11.66 2.14
N LEU A 395 19.80 -11.57 0.97
CA LEU A 395 21.15 -11.04 0.83
C LEU A 395 21.25 -9.59 1.32
N ALA A 396 20.27 -8.74 0.93
CA ALA A 396 20.24 -7.35 1.36
C ALA A 396 20.12 -7.20 2.88
N VAL A 397 19.29 -8.02 3.54
CA VAL A 397 19.13 -7.99 5.01
C VAL A 397 20.40 -8.44 5.71
N LEU A 398 21.07 -9.49 5.21
CA LEU A 398 22.35 -9.96 5.77
C LEU A 398 23.43 -8.90 5.65
N LEU A 399 23.56 -8.28 4.47
CA LEU A 399 24.51 -7.18 4.24
C LEU A 399 24.17 -5.96 5.11
N TYR A 400 22.87 -5.62 5.22
CA TYR A 400 22.42 -4.53 6.08
C TYR A 400 22.77 -4.78 7.55
N ALA A 401 22.56 -5.99 8.04
CA ALA A 401 22.90 -6.38 9.40
C ALA A 401 24.42 -6.25 9.66
N LEU A 402 25.25 -6.70 8.71
CA LEU A 402 26.71 -6.59 8.79
C LEU A 402 27.16 -5.14 8.74
N VAL A 403 26.76 -4.39 7.71
CA VAL A 403 27.18 -2.99 7.50
C VAL A 403 26.76 -2.11 8.67
N THR A 404 25.52 -2.21 9.12
CA THR A 404 25.05 -1.41 10.27
C THR A 404 25.76 -1.79 11.56
N ARG A 405 26.09 -3.08 11.78
CA ARG A 405 26.90 -3.53 12.93
C ARG A 405 28.29 -2.89 12.92
N LEU A 406 28.97 -2.91 11.77
CA LEU A 406 30.31 -2.32 11.60
C LEU A 406 30.30 -0.81 11.77
N LEU A 407 29.28 -0.11 11.22
CA LEU A 407 29.17 1.34 11.34
C LEU A 407 28.85 1.78 12.77
N ILE A 408 28.03 1.04 13.49
CA ILE A 408 27.75 1.28 14.92
C ILE A 408 29.03 1.05 15.75
N ALA A 409 29.76 -0.04 15.50
CA ALA A 409 31.01 -0.32 16.20
C ALA A 409 32.07 0.80 15.99
N ARG A 410 32.03 1.48 14.82
CA ARG A 410 32.90 2.62 14.51
C ARG A 410 32.33 3.99 14.94
N GLY A 411 31.24 4.03 15.69
CA GLY A 411 30.58 5.28 16.14
C GLY A 411 29.97 6.12 15.01
N ARG A 412 29.74 5.52 13.83
CA ARG A 412 29.24 6.22 12.63
C ARG A 412 27.70 6.13 12.47
N LEU A 413 27.03 5.28 13.24
CA LEU A 413 25.59 5.15 13.37
C LEU A 413 25.22 5.02 14.85
N GLN A 414 24.00 5.46 15.21
CA GLN A 414 23.47 5.36 16.58
C GLN A 414 22.97 3.93 16.87
N ARG A 415 23.08 3.50 18.13
CA ARG A 415 22.45 2.27 18.65
C ARG A 415 20.98 2.57 18.95
N ALA A 416 20.14 2.64 17.95
CA ALA A 416 18.70 2.91 18.11
C ALA A 416 17.87 1.63 18.16
#